data_eed169a2b46754bc815e806e57e0147f
#
_entry.id   eed169a2b46754bc815e806e57e0147f
#
_cell.length_a   1.000
_cell.length_b   1.000
_cell.length_c   1.000
_cell.angle_alpha   90.00
_cell.angle_beta   90.00
_cell.angle_gamma   90.00
#
_symmetry.space_group_name_H-M   'P 1'
#
loop_
_entity.id
_entity.type
_entity.pdbx_description
1 polymer ?
#
loop_
_entity_poly.entity_id
_entity_poly.type
_entity_poly.pdbx_seq_one_letter_code
_entity_poly.pdbx_strand_id
1 'polypeptide(L)'
;MQLEIATLREQAARGEIVLAYCDEAGFSAVHPNRSAWTPKGERHLIDAKRGKRLNVMAAMLSTGELFSVKYWKTTTAEIFTGFVGLLKEYVGKKITIIIDNASIHKAKAMKPLMRILESEGVTLHFLSPYSPELNRIEKLWHLMKYTWMAVKCRDSEMLEKDVSEILDNFGEKYELSF
;
A
#
# COMPACT_ATOMS: atom_id res chain seq x y z
N MET A 1 -9.48 -2.94 -19.14
CA MET A 1 -8.65 -2.59 -17.96
C MET A 1 -8.30 -1.10 -17.90
N GLN A 2 -7.43 -0.53 -18.72
CA GLN A 2 -7.11 0.92 -18.66
C GLN A 2 -8.36 1.80 -18.86
N LEU A 3 -9.23 1.46 -19.81
CA LEU A 3 -10.47 2.19 -20.05
C LEU A 3 -11.42 2.10 -18.85
N GLU A 4 -11.52 0.96 -18.22
CA GLU A 4 -12.35 0.75 -17.01
C GLU A 4 -11.86 1.60 -15.84
N ILE A 5 -10.53 1.63 -15.61
CA ILE A 5 -9.93 2.47 -14.58
C ILE A 5 -10.15 3.96 -14.89
N ALA A 6 -10.09 4.37 -16.15
CA ALA A 6 -10.41 5.73 -16.57
C ALA A 6 -11.87 6.08 -16.20
N THR A 7 -12.81 5.20 -16.50
CA THR A 7 -14.22 5.37 -16.12
C THR A 7 -14.40 5.49 -14.59
N LEU A 8 -13.71 4.64 -13.81
CA LEU A 8 -13.76 4.72 -12.35
C LEU A 8 -13.19 6.05 -11.81
N ARG A 9 -12.13 6.56 -12.43
CA ARG A 9 -11.57 7.88 -12.09
C ARG A 9 -12.54 9.02 -12.40
N GLU A 10 -13.27 8.94 -13.51
CA GLU A 10 -14.30 9.91 -13.84
C GLU A 10 -15.47 9.88 -12.85
N GLN A 11 -15.93 8.69 -12.45
CA GLN A 11 -16.95 8.54 -11.42
C GLN A 11 -16.47 9.12 -10.07
N ALA A 12 -15.23 8.87 -9.70
CA ALA A 12 -14.64 9.45 -8.50
C ALA A 12 -14.54 10.98 -8.58
N ALA A 13 -14.14 11.52 -9.74
CA ALA A 13 -14.09 12.97 -9.96
C ALA A 13 -15.47 13.64 -9.86
N ARG A 14 -16.54 12.93 -10.24
CA ARG A 14 -17.94 13.40 -10.07
C ARG A 14 -18.48 13.18 -8.64
N GLY A 15 -17.68 12.56 -7.75
CA GLY A 15 -18.10 12.29 -6.37
C GLY A 15 -19.12 11.15 -6.21
N GLU A 16 -19.31 10.33 -7.23
CA GLU A 16 -20.24 9.19 -7.22
C GLU A 16 -19.72 8.04 -6.35
N ILE A 17 -18.39 7.87 -6.34
CA ILE A 17 -17.65 6.87 -5.54
C ILE A 17 -16.39 7.49 -4.96
N VAL A 18 -15.81 6.85 -3.94
CA VAL A 18 -14.41 7.03 -3.58
C VAL A 18 -13.62 5.92 -4.25
N LEU A 19 -12.59 6.26 -5.03
CA LEU A 19 -11.69 5.29 -5.63
C LEU A 19 -10.46 5.14 -4.74
N ALA A 20 -10.11 3.90 -4.39
CA ALA A 20 -8.98 3.57 -3.56
C ALA A 20 -8.02 2.63 -4.30
N TYR A 21 -6.73 2.97 -4.32
CA TYR A 21 -5.67 2.09 -4.80
C TYR A 21 -5.05 1.40 -3.61
N CYS A 22 -5.27 0.10 -3.48
CA CYS A 22 -4.87 -0.69 -2.31
C CYS A 22 -3.77 -1.68 -2.66
N ASP A 23 -2.81 -1.82 -1.75
CA ASP A 23 -1.75 -2.80 -1.86
C ASP A 23 -1.06 -3.01 -0.50
N GLU A 24 -0.20 -4.05 -0.41
CA GLU A 24 0.62 -4.36 0.74
C GLU A 24 2.11 -4.19 0.43
N ALA A 25 2.82 -3.54 1.33
CA ALA A 25 4.27 -3.47 1.28
C ALA A 25 4.91 -3.96 2.59
N GLY A 26 5.96 -4.75 2.46
CA GLY A 26 6.77 -5.14 3.60
C GLY A 26 8.04 -4.30 3.70
N PHE A 27 8.34 -3.91 4.93
CA PHE A 27 9.54 -3.18 5.31
C PHE A 27 10.37 -4.04 6.26
N SER A 28 11.68 -4.09 6.02
CA SER A 28 12.62 -4.83 6.86
C SER A 28 13.67 -3.92 7.44
N ALA A 29 14.29 -4.36 8.54
CA ALA A 29 15.39 -3.64 9.18
C ALA A 29 16.56 -3.40 8.23
N VAL A 30 16.73 -4.32 7.26
CA VAL A 30 17.72 -4.21 6.19
C VAL A 30 17.10 -3.44 5.02
N HIS A 31 17.75 -2.38 4.62
CA HIS A 31 17.37 -1.63 3.44
C HIS A 31 17.46 -2.49 2.17
N PRO A 32 16.57 -2.28 1.18
CA PRO A 32 16.80 -2.83 -0.14
C PRO A 32 18.12 -2.28 -0.71
N ASN A 33 18.78 -3.08 -1.54
CA ASN A 33 20.01 -2.69 -2.19
C ASN A 33 19.81 -1.40 -2.98
N ARG A 34 20.71 -0.44 -2.75
CA ARG A 34 20.75 0.83 -3.48
C ARG A 34 22.12 1.01 -4.10
N SER A 35 22.18 1.71 -5.23
CA SER A 35 23.44 2.19 -5.79
C SER A 35 23.91 3.41 -5.02
N ALA A 36 25.20 3.47 -4.71
CA ALA A 36 25.86 4.62 -4.10
C ALA A 36 27.15 4.94 -4.87
N TRP A 37 27.48 6.21 -4.97
CA TRP A 37 28.76 6.64 -5.46
C TRP A 37 29.79 6.51 -4.35
N THR A 38 30.85 5.73 -4.60
CA THR A 38 31.97 5.54 -3.68
C THR A 38 33.28 5.76 -4.41
N PRO A 39 34.37 6.13 -3.74
CA PRO A 39 35.69 6.14 -4.36
C PRO A 39 36.03 4.79 -4.99
N LYS A 40 36.80 4.82 -6.09
CA LYS A 40 37.16 3.60 -6.80
C LYS A 40 37.90 2.61 -5.87
N GLY A 41 37.37 1.40 -5.73
CA GLY A 41 37.93 0.35 -4.87
C GLY A 41 37.31 0.30 -3.46
N GLU A 42 36.49 1.26 -3.09
CA GLU A 42 35.78 1.25 -1.82
C GLU A 42 34.39 0.64 -1.94
N ARG A 43 33.90 0.06 -0.83
CA ARG A 43 32.53 -0.46 -0.72
C ARG A 43 31.84 0.22 0.43
N HIS A 44 30.64 0.72 0.19
CA HIS A 44 29.78 1.22 1.26
C HIS A 44 29.05 0.03 1.89
N LEU A 45 29.53 -0.40 3.07
CA LEU A 45 28.94 -1.52 3.81
C LEU A 45 27.93 -0.97 4.82
N ILE A 46 26.75 -1.58 4.87
CA ILE A 46 25.72 -1.31 5.86
C ILE A 46 25.51 -2.60 6.65
N ASP A 47 25.56 -2.50 7.96
CA ASP A 47 25.27 -3.63 8.84
C ASP A 47 23.84 -4.11 8.59
N ALA A 48 23.72 -5.39 8.24
CA ALA A 48 22.46 -6.04 7.97
C ALA A 48 22.09 -6.97 9.12
N LYS A 49 21.26 -6.52 10.05
CA LYS A 49 20.68 -7.40 11.07
C LYS A 49 19.40 -8.00 10.53
N ARG A 50 19.31 -9.34 10.55
CA ARG A 50 18.01 -10.01 10.29
C ARG A 50 17.03 -9.60 11.37
N GLY A 51 15.89 -9.06 10.95
CA GLY A 51 14.80 -8.63 11.82
C GLY A 51 13.46 -9.11 11.31
N LYS A 52 12.41 -8.86 12.09
CA LYS A 52 11.03 -9.07 11.65
C LYS A 52 10.71 -8.11 10.51
N ARG A 53 9.78 -8.51 9.66
CA ARG A 53 9.23 -7.66 8.60
C ARG A 53 8.00 -6.95 9.14
N LEU A 54 7.97 -5.64 9.06
CA LEU A 54 6.79 -4.82 9.27
C LEU A 54 6.01 -4.77 7.97
N ASN A 55 4.79 -5.25 7.97
CA ASN A 55 3.89 -5.13 6.82
C ASN A 55 2.98 -3.92 7.00
N VAL A 56 2.73 -3.24 5.91
CA VAL A 56 1.81 -2.11 5.81
C VAL A 56 0.82 -2.43 4.71
N MET A 57 -0.45 -2.46 5.05
CA MET A 57 -1.53 -2.43 4.07
C MET A 57 -2.06 -1.01 4.01
N ALA A 58 -2.16 -0.46 2.81
CA ALA A 58 -2.64 0.90 2.66
C ALA A 58 -3.55 1.07 1.43
N ALA A 59 -4.34 2.11 1.47
CA ALA A 59 -5.22 2.55 0.41
C ALA A 59 -5.03 4.04 0.15
N MET A 60 -4.62 4.38 -1.06
CA MET A 60 -4.53 5.75 -1.52
C MET A 60 -5.86 6.16 -2.16
N LEU A 61 -6.52 7.13 -1.58
CA LEU A 61 -7.86 7.55 -1.95
C LEU A 61 -7.85 8.60 -3.06
N SER A 62 -8.91 8.63 -3.86
CA SER A 62 -9.14 9.69 -4.85
C SER A 62 -9.34 11.07 -4.24
N THR A 63 -9.56 11.16 -2.93
CA THR A 63 -9.60 12.39 -2.14
C THR A 63 -8.22 12.98 -1.85
N GLY A 64 -7.15 12.23 -2.13
CA GLY A 64 -5.77 12.60 -1.80
C GLY A 64 -5.27 12.06 -0.46
N GLU A 65 -6.13 11.43 0.31
CA GLU A 65 -5.79 10.86 1.62
C GLU A 65 -5.15 9.46 1.48
N LEU A 66 -4.39 9.08 2.49
CA LEU A 66 -3.82 7.74 2.66
C LEU A 66 -4.39 7.11 3.91
N PHE A 67 -5.08 5.99 3.77
CA PHE A 67 -5.47 5.14 4.89
C PHE A 67 -4.50 3.96 5.00
N SER A 68 -3.96 3.68 6.18
CA SER A 68 -2.97 2.61 6.36
C SER A 68 -3.08 1.88 7.69
N VAL A 69 -2.72 0.60 7.69
CA VAL A 69 -2.62 -0.26 8.88
C VAL A 69 -1.27 -0.98 8.86
N LYS A 70 -0.59 -0.96 9.99
CA LYS A 70 0.72 -1.63 10.20
C LYS A 70 0.55 -2.89 11.03
N TYR A 71 1.28 -3.95 10.70
CA TYR A 71 1.24 -5.19 11.46
C TYR A 71 2.52 -6.03 11.26
N TRP A 72 2.85 -6.85 12.27
CA TRP A 72 4.06 -7.70 12.29
C TRP A 72 3.80 -9.16 11.90
N LYS A 73 2.62 -9.47 11.43
CA LYS A 73 2.19 -10.82 11.02
C LYS A 73 2.20 -10.95 9.50
N THR A 74 2.18 -12.19 9.02
CA THR A 74 1.93 -12.47 7.60
C THR A 74 0.51 -12.07 7.23
N THR A 75 0.34 -11.48 6.06
CA THR A 75 -0.97 -11.09 5.54
C THR A 75 -1.82 -12.31 5.26
N THR A 76 -3.01 -12.28 5.80
CA THR A 76 -4.04 -13.32 5.60
C THR A 76 -5.31 -12.69 5.04
N ALA A 77 -6.25 -13.52 4.58
CA ALA A 77 -7.55 -13.07 4.12
C ALA A 77 -8.33 -12.31 5.21
N GLU A 78 -8.20 -12.74 6.49
CA GLU A 78 -8.84 -12.07 7.63
C GLU A 78 -8.25 -10.66 7.86
N ILE A 79 -6.93 -10.50 7.75
CA ILE A 79 -6.27 -9.18 7.87
C ILE A 79 -6.75 -8.25 6.75
N PHE A 80 -6.77 -8.76 5.51
CA PHE A 80 -7.28 -7.99 4.37
C PHE A 80 -8.74 -7.57 4.58
N THR A 81 -9.58 -8.48 5.04
CA THR A 81 -10.98 -8.21 5.33
C THR A 81 -11.16 -7.17 6.42
N GLY A 82 -10.43 -7.33 7.51
CA GLY A 82 -10.45 -6.34 8.60
C GLY A 82 -10.02 -4.96 8.11
N PHE A 83 -9.00 -4.90 7.26
CA PHE A 83 -8.56 -3.66 6.64
C PHE A 83 -9.65 -3.02 5.77
N VAL A 84 -10.32 -3.80 4.92
CA VAL A 84 -11.41 -3.29 4.07
C VAL A 84 -12.59 -2.79 4.91
N GLY A 85 -12.92 -3.48 6.01
CA GLY A 85 -13.94 -3.02 6.95
C GLY A 85 -13.61 -1.66 7.57
N LEU A 86 -12.38 -1.51 8.10
CA LEU A 86 -11.91 -0.24 8.66
C LEU A 86 -11.85 0.88 7.61
N LEU A 87 -11.39 0.57 6.40
CA LEU A 87 -11.35 1.52 5.30
C LEU A 87 -12.76 2.00 4.91
N LYS A 88 -13.73 1.09 4.87
CA LYS A 88 -15.14 1.44 4.62
C LYS A 88 -15.70 2.38 5.68
N GLU A 89 -15.46 2.09 6.95
CA GLU A 89 -15.87 2.96 8.05
C GLU A 89 -15.23 4.34 7.96
N TYR A 90 -13.93 4.38 7.65
CA TYR A 90 -13.18 5.63 7.45
C TYR A 90 -13.76 6.48 6.31
N VAL A 91 -14.05 5.85 5.16
CA VAL A 91 -14.56 6.57 3.97
C VAL A 91 -16.03 6.97 4.13
N GLY A 92 -16.86 6.19 4.79
CA GLY A 92 -18.28 6.47 5.05
C GLY A 92 -19.18 6.59 3.80
N LYS A 93 -18.67 6.24 2.61
CA LYS A 93 -19.36 6.34 1.31
C LYS A 93 -19.13 5.07 0.49
N LYS A 94 -19.76 5.00 -0.69
CA LYS A 94 -19.47 3.94 -1.66
C LYS A 94 -18.01 4.02 -2.09
N ILE A 95 -17.31 2.89 -2.02
CA ILE A 95 -15.90 2.79 -2.33
C ILE A 95 -15.64 1.71 -3.38
N THR A 96 -14.83 2.02 -4.37
CA THR A 96 -14.28 1.04 -5.30
C THR A 96 -12.78 0.89 -5.03
N ILE A 97 -12.36 -0.33 -4.67
CA ILE A 97 -10.99 -0.64 -4.29
C ILE A 97 -10.32 -1.34 -5.48
N ILE A 98 -9.30 -0.70 -6.03
CA ILE A 98 -8.40 -1.29 -7.02
C ILE A 98 -7.32 -2.07 -6.27
N ILE A 99 -7.19 -3.35 -6.56
CA ILE A 99 -6.21 -4.26 -5.97
C ILE A 99 -5.54 -5.11 -7.03
N ASP A 100 -4.37 -5.61 -6.73
CA ASP A 100 -3.69 -6.58 -7.57
C ASP A 100 -4.42 -7.94 -7.56
N ASN A 101 -3.97 -8.83 -8.42
CA ASN A 101 -4.55 -10.14 -8.60
C ASN A 101 -3.87 -11.22 -7.74
N ALA A 102 -3.42 -10.89 -6.53
CA ALA A 102 -2.76 -11.82 -5.63
C ALA A 102 -3.68 -12.99 -5.22
N SER A 103 -3.09 -14.14 -4.95
CA SER A 103 -3.81 -15.37 -4.58
C SER A 103 -4.67 -15.23 -3.31
N ILE A 104 -4.26 -14.37 -2.38
CA ILE A 104 -4.99 -14.08 -1.14
C ILE A 104 -6.36 -13.47 -1.45
N HIS A 105 -6.43 -12.57 -2.42
CA HIS A 105 -7.67 -11.89 -2.81
C HIS A 105 -8.65 -12.81 -3.55
N LYS A 106 -8.16 -13.94 -4.07
CA LYS A 106 -8.96 -14.96 -4.79
C LYS A 106 -9.31 -16.17 -3.95
N ALA A 107 -8.89 -16.25 -2.69
CA ALA A 107 -9.17 -17.38 -1.84
C ALA A 107 -10.66 -17.67 -1.79
N LYS A 108 -11.04 -18.96 -1.85
CA LYS A 108 -12.47 -19.36 -1.77
C LYS A 108 -13.16 -18.80 -0.53
N ALA A 109 -12.41 -18.61 0.56
CA ALA A 109 -12.88 -17.99 1.79
C ALA A 109 -13.32 -16.52 1.63
N MET A 110 -12.81 -15.82 0.61
CA MET A 110 -13.17 -14.43 0.34
C MET A 110 -14.53 -14.24 -0.33
N LYS A 111 -15.02 -15.25 -1.06
CA LYS A 111 -16.29 -15.13 -1.82
C LYS A 111 -17.52 -14.75 -0.99
N PRO A 112 -17.79 -15.37 0.16
CA PRO A 112 -18.93 -14.98 1.00
C PRO A 112 -18.79 -13.53 1.49
N LEU A 113 -17.57 -13.16 1.84
CA LEU A 113 -17.24 -11.85 2.35
C LEU A 113 -17.37 -10.76 1.29
N MET A 114 -16.92 -11.03 0.06
CA MET A 114 -17.10 -10.10 -1.06
C MET A 114 -18.57 -9.73 -1.27
N ARG A 115 -19.49 -10.70 -1.14
CA ARG A 115 -20.94 -10.45 -1.25
C ARG A 115 -21.46 -9.51 -0.15
N ILE A 116 -20.95 -9.69 1.07
CA ILE A 116 -21.30 -8.81 2.20
C ILE A 116 -20.77 -7.40 1.92
N LEU A 117 -19.50 -7.27 1.53
CA LEU A 117 -18.88 -5.99 1.20
C LEU A 117 -19.61 -5.28 0.05
N GLU A 118 -19.99 -6.01 -0.99
CA GLU A 118 -20.79 -5.46 -2.11
C GLU A 118 -22.15 -4.93 -1.64
N SER A 119 -22.85 -5.67 -0.78
CA SER A 119 -24.13 -5.21 -0.21
C SER A 119 -23.99 -3.96 0.65
N GLU A 120 -22.79 -3.71 1.13
CA GLU A 120 -22.44 -2.57 1.96
C GLU A 120 -21.79 -1.41 1.16
N GLY A 121 -21.76 -1.50 -0.16
CA GLY A 121 -21.25 -0.45 -1.05
C GLY A 121 -19.74 -0.47 -1.29
N VAL A 122 -19.08 -1.60 -1.01
CA VAL A 122 -17.66 -1.82 -1.34
C VAL A 122 -17.55 -2.69 -2.59
N THR A 123 -16.91 -2.19 -3.63
CA THR A 123 -16.63 -2.95 -4.86
C THR A 123 -15.14 -3.21 -4.99
N LEU A 124 -14.73 -4.47 -5.21
CA LEU A 124 -13.35 -4.82 -5.49
C LEU A 124 -13.12 -4.91 -7.00
N HIS A 125 -12.16 -4.16 -7.51
CA HIS A 125 -11.74 -4.17 -8.90
C HIS A 125 -10.34 -4.76 -9.01
N PHE A 126 -10.24 -5.96 -9.59
CA PHE A 126 -8.98 -6.68 -9.71
C PHE A 126 -8.22 -6.25 -10.96
N LEU A 127 -6.96 -5.89 -10.80
CA LEU A 127 -6.07 -5.58 -11.91
C LEU A 127 -5.72 -6.85 -12.71
N SER A 128 -5.37 -6.67 -13.97
CA SER A 128 -4.78 -7.75 -14.77
C SER A 128 -3.46 -8.22 -14.11
N PRO A 129 -3.12 -9.51 -14.22
CA PRO A 129 -1.81 -9.97 -13.78
C PRO A 129 -0.68 -9.14 -14.40
N TYR A 130 0.35 -8.87 -13.62
CA TYR A 130 1.54 -8.13 -14.07
C TYR A 130 1.29 -6.70 -14.58
N SER A 131 0.35 -5.97 -13.95
CA SER A 131 0.05 -4.57 -14.30
C SER A 131 0.22 -3.62 -13.09
N PRO A 132 1.40 -3.61 -12.42
CA PRO A 132 1.62 -2.77 -11.24
C PRO A 132 1.56 -1.27 -11.58
N GLU A 133 1.86 -0.89 -12.84
CA GLU A 133 1.80 0.48 -13.32
C GLU A 133 0.38 1.08 -13.26
N LEU A 134 -0.65 0.25 -13.18
CA LEU A 134 -2.03 0.67 -13.02
C LEU A 134 -2.41 0.91 -11.56
N ASN A 135 -1.62 0.38 -10.61
CA ASN A 135 -1.84 0.59 -9.18
C ASN A 135 -0.99 1.76 -8.68
N ARG A 136 -1.61 2.92 -8.52
CA ARG A 136 -0.90 4.16 -8.13
C ARG A 136 -0.14 4.06 -6.80
N ILE A 137 -0.57 3.21 -5.88
CA ILE A 137 0.08 3.03 -4.58
C ILE A 137 1.48 2.42 -4.68
N GLU A 138 1.79 1.73 -5.76
CA GLU A 138 3.13 1.19 -6.02
C GLU A 138 4.22 2.29 -6.01
N LYS A 139 3.86 3.49 -6.48
CA LYS A 139 4.76 4.65 -6.44
C LYS A 139 5.05 5.09 -5.01
N LEU A 140 4.06 5.01 -4.11
CA LEU A 140 4.26 5.27 -2.68
C LEU A 140 5.31 4.30 -2.11
N TRP A 141 5.16 3.01 -2.34
CA TRP A 141 6.09 2.00 -1.87
C TRP A 141 7.50 2.20 -2.40
N HIS A 142 7.61 2.57 -3.67
CA HIS A 142 8.89 2.88 -4.28
C HIS A 142 9.57 4.08 -3.60
N LEU A 143 8.85 5.19 -3.42
CA LEU A 143 9.39 6.37 -2.76
C LEU A 143 9.74 6.13 -1.29
N MET A 144 8.90 5.43 -0.55
CA MET A 144 9.20 5.04 0.82
C MET A 144 10.51 4.23 0.89
N LYS A 145 10.63 3.19 0.07
CA LYS A 145 11.78 2.27 0.12
C LYS A 145 13.07 2.87 -0.43
N TYR A 146 12.98 3.74 -1.42
CA TYR A 146 14.17 4.16 -2.18
C TYR A 146 14.52 5.65 -2.06
N THR A 147 13.62 6.47 -1.55
CA THR A 147 13.82 7.92 -1.48
C THR A 147 13.66 8.47 -0.07
N TRP A 148 12.51 8.21 0.58
CA TRP A 148 12.16 8.87 1.83
C TRP A 148 12.78 8.23 3.08
N MET A 149 12.86 6.91 3.11
CA MET A 149 13.53 6.23 4.21
C MET A 149 15.04 6.36 4.09
N ALA A 150 15.70 6.88 5.12
CA ALA A 150 17.17 6.98 5.18
C ALA A 150 17.82 5.59 5.12
N VAL A 151 19.01 5.50 4.51
CA VAL A 151 19.82 4.27 4.47
C VAL A 151 20.56 4.13 5.80
N LYS A 152 20.02 3.35 6.71
CA LYS A 152 20.60 3.09 8.04
C LYS A 152 20.20 1.72 8.55
N CYS A 153 20.97 1.18 9.49
CA CYS A 153 20.57 -0.01 10.26
C CYS A 153 19.41 0.36 11.20
N ARG A 154 18.43 -0.53 11.34
CA ARG A 154 17.25 -0.36 12.21
C ARG A 154 17.03 -1.58 13.07
N ASP A 155 16.55 -1.37 14.29
CA ASP A 155 15.80 -2.38 15.03
C ASP A 155 14.30 -2.28 14.68
N SER A 156 13.47 -3.09 15.34
CA SER A 156 12.04 -3.13 15.04
C SER A 156 11.32 -1.84 15.44
N GLU A 157 11.70 -1.21 16.53
CA GLU A 157 11.11 0.03 17.03
C GLU A 157 11.44 1.21 16.12
N MET A 158 12.72 1.33 15.74
CA MET A 158 13.15 2.35 14.78
C MET A 158 12.50 2.18 13.41
N LEU A 159 12.32 0.92 12.97
CA LEU A 159 11.65 0.63 11.70
C LEU A 159 10.19 1.09 11.73
N GLU A 160 9.47 0.74 12.79
CA GLU A 160 8.07 1.13 12.94
C GLU A 160 7.92 2.66 13.04
N LYS A 161 8.80 3.31 13.79
CA LYS A 161 8.83 4.77 13.91
C LYS A 161 9.08 5.46 12.56
N ASP A 162 10.10 5.02 11.81
CA ASP A 162 10.44 5.62 10.51
C ASP A 162 9.32 5.40 9.48
N VAL A 163 8.67 4.23 9.49
CA VAL A 163 7.52 3.96 8.59
C VAL A 163 6.31 4.80 9.00
N SER A 164 6.02 4.90 10.30
CA SER A 164 4.92 5.72 10.82
C SER A 164 5.09 7.19 10.49
N GLU A 165 6.29 7.73 10.67
CA GLU A 165 6.62 9.11 10.34
C GLU A 165 6.22 9.49 8.90
N ILE A 166 6.45 8.57 7.95
CA ILE A 166 6.12 8.82 6.54
C ILE A 166 4.60 8.71 6.31
N LEU A 167 3.97 7.67 6.87
CA LEU A 167 2.54 7.44 6.67
C LEU A 167 1.68 8.52 7.33
N ASP A 168 2.05 8.95 8.54
CA ASP A 168 1.30 9.92 9.33
C ASP A 168 1.45 11.36 8.78
N ASN A 169 2.53 11.64 8.02
CA ASN A 169 2.77 12.94 7.39
C ASN A 169 2.60 12.90 5.86
N PHE A 170 1.86 11.91 5.35
CA PHE A 170 1.54 11.84 3.92
C PHE A 170 0.54 12.94 3.54
N GLY A 171 0.79 13.62 2.43
CA GLY A 171 0.00 14.76 1.97
C GLY A 171 0.50 16.12 2.51
N GLU A 172 1.44 16.13 3.47
CA GLU A 172 2.06 17.34 4.00
C GLU A 172 3.56 17.37 3.70
N LYS A 173 4.32 16.50 4.38
CA LYS A 173 5.77 16.38 4.22
C LYS A 173 6.18 15.43 3.11
N TYR A 174 5.36 14.42 2.87
CA TYR A 174 5.59 13.37 1.88
C TYR A 174 4.48 13.38 0.85
N GLU A 175 4.79 13.88 -0.35
CA GLU A 175 3.81 14.04 -1.43
C GLU A 175 4.13 13.15 -2.64
N LEU A 176 3.08 12.73 -3.33
CA LEU A 176 3.17 12.07 -4.63
C LEU A 176 2.81 13.05 -5.74
N SER A 177 3.77 13.36 -6.61
CA SER A 177 3.48 14.01 -7.89
C SER A 177 3.15 12.94 -8.96
N PHE A 178 2.02 13.10 -9.63
CA PHE A 178 1.56 12.23 -10.73
C PHE A 178 1.74 12.89 -12.08
#